data_f137eb5738da569a07d15aeab88790f4
#
_entry.id   f137eb5738da569a07d15aeab88790f4
#
_cell.length_a   1.000
_cell.length_b   1.000
_cell.length_c   1.000
_cell.angle_alpha   90.00
_cell.angle_beta   90.00
_cell.angle_gamma   90.00
#
_symmetry.space_group_name_H-M   'P 1'
#
loop_
_entity.id
_entity.type
_entity.pdbx_description
1 polymer ?
#
loop_
_entity_poly.entity_id
_entity_poly.type
_entity_poly.pdbx_seq_one_letter_code
_entity_poly.pdbx_strand_id
1 'polypeptide(L)'
;MYDLLVLALQTDSTRVATFEVPMGFQTSELEVGSYHGLSHHGKEENRLGELQIVEAYLMKQFGLFVDRLKEAKVFDDTLVVMGSGMGNAHTHSNRDIPVLLAGGGLDHQGHLVCPEEKSKRIPLSNLWLSSLQWFGLDIERFGRSTGTFSPMEIA
;
A
#
# COMPACT_ATOMS: atom_id res chain seq x y z
N MET A 1 -11.33 5.84 -11.89
CA MET A 1 -11.15 4.47 -11.35
C MET A 1 -11.54 4.38 -9.88
N TYR A 2 -11.00 5.19 -8.98
CA TYR A 2 -11.34 5.16 -7.55
C TYR A 2 -12.85 5.30 -7.27
N ASP A 3 -13.57 6.16 -8.01
CA ASP A 3 -15.03 6.29 -7.87
C ASP A 3 -15.77 4.96 -8.11
N LEU A 4 -15.31 4.21 -9.11
CA LEU A 4 -15.90 2.89 -9.42
C LEU A 4 -15.60 1.87 -8.33
N LEU A 5 -14.39 1.91 -7.73
CA LEU A 5 -14.05 1.05 -6.60
C LEU A 5 -14.91 1.37 -5.38
N VAL A 6 -15.04 2.65 -5.04
CA VAL A 6 -15.88 3.10 -3.92
C VAL A 6 -17.34 2.68 -4.15
N LEU A 7 -17.88 2.91 -5.35
CA LEU A 7 -19.25 2.52 -5.69
C LEU A 7 -19.46 1.01 -5.58
N ALA A 8 -18.50 0.21 -6.06
CA ALA A 8 -18.59 -1.25 -6.01
C ALA A 8 -18.56 -1.79 -4.57
N LEU A 9 -17.75 -1.18 -3.70
CA LEU A 9 -17.72 -1.50 -2.27
C LEU A 9 -19.00 -1.05 -1.56
N GLN A 10 -19.45 0.17 -1.82
CA GLN A 10 -20.66 0.74 -1.21
C GLN A 10 -21.94 -0.05 -1.57
N THR A 11 -22.01 -0.58 -2.78
CA THR A 11 -23.15 -1.37 -3.26
C THR A 11 -23.02 -2.88 -2.98
N ASP A 12 -21.97 -3.31 -2.27
CA ASP A 12 -21.63 -4.72 -2.04
C ASP A 12 -21.55 -5.55 -3.36
N SER A 13 -21.21 -4.88 -4.46
CA SER A 13 -20.96 -5.55 -5.75
C SER A 13 -19.66 -6.34 -5.74
N THR A 14 -18.73 -5.95 -4.87
CA THR A 14 -17.50 -6.70 -4.53
C THR A 14 -17.09 -6.39 -3.10
N ARG A 15 -16.41 -7.34 -2.46
CA ARG A 15 -15.80 -7.15 -1.12
C ARG A 15 -14.28 -7.14 -1.17
N VAL A 16 -13.70 -7.45 -2.31
CA VAL A 16 -12.26 -7.43 -2.53
C VAL A 16 -11.97 -6.75 -3.86
N ALA A 17 -11.07 -5.81 -3.85
CA ALA A 17 -10.60 -5.14 -5.06
C ALA A 17 -9.08 -5.00 -5.01
N THR A 18 -8.43 -5.18 -6.15
CA THR A 18 -7.02 -4.88 -6.34
C THR A 18 -6.88 -3.87 -7.46
N PHE A 19 -6.00 -2.91 -7.27
CA PHE A 19 -5.70 -1.90 -8.26
C PHE A 19 -4.20 -1.68 -8.33
N GLU A 20 -3.64 -1.86 -9.50
CA GLU A 20 -2.22 -1.60 -9.75
C GLU A 20 -2.07 -0.31 -10.55
N VAL A 21 -1.18 0.56 -10.09
CA VAL A 21 -0.70 1.69 -10.89
C VAL A 21 0.45 1.15 -11.74
N PRO A 22 0.27 0.98 -13.05
CA PRO A 22 1.29 0.37 -13.90
C PRO A 22 2.52 1.27 -13.99
N MET A 23 3.71 0.67 -14.06
CA MET A 23 4.97 1.41 -14.24
C MET A 23 5.00 2.28 -15.51
N GLY A 24 4.14 1.96 -16.46
CA GLY A 24 3.97 2.73 -17.70
C GLY A 24 2.89 3.81 -17.63
N PHE A 25 2.38 4.16 -16.43
CA PHE A 25 1.43 5.25 -16.36
C PHE A 25 2.08 6.55 -16.87
N GLN A 26 1.30 7.35 -17.58
CA GLN A 26 1.82 8.54 -18.24
C GLN A 26 2.15 9.62 -17.22
N THR A 27 3.44 9.90 -17.06
CA THR A 27 3.96 10.99 -16.23
C THR A 27 4.09 12.31 -17.01
N SER A 28 3.74 12.30 -18.28
CA SER A 28 3.82 13.49 -19.16
C SER A 28 2.99 14.67 -18.69
N GLU A 29 1.85 14.41 -18.04
CA GLU A 29 1.02 15.45 -17.41
C GLU A 29 1.67 16.09 -16.19
N LEU A 30 2.69 15.44 -15.61
CA LEU A 30 3.49 15.95 -14.50
C LEU A 30 4.76 16.65 -15.00
N GLU A 31 4.97 16.69 -16.31
CA GLU A 31 6.16 17.28 -16.97
C GLU A 31 7.49 16.67 -16.49
N VAL A 32 7.49 15.37 -16.15
CA VAL A 32 8.67 14.65 -15.68
C VAL A 32 8.93 13.40 -16.53
N GLY A 33 10.09 12.79 -16.35
CA GLY A 33 10.49 11.56 -17.02
C GLY A 33 9.60 10.36 -16.68
N SER A 34 9.78 9.23 -17.37
CA SER A 34 9.01 8.02 -17.11
C SER A 34 9.26 7.50 -15.69
N TYR A 35 8.21 7.06 -14.99
CA TYR A 35 8.32 6.55 -13.63
C TYR A 35 9.37 5.43 -13.51
N HIS A 36 9.37 4.47 -14.44
CA HIS A 36 10.38 3.42 -14.47
C HIS A 36 11.81 3.98 -14.62
N GLY A 37 12.01 4.92 -15.54
CA GLY A 37 13.34 5.55 -15.74
C GLY A 37 13.81 6.30 -14.48
N LEU A 38 12.89 7.00 -13.82
CA LEU A 38 13.17 7.73 -12.58
C LEU A 38 13.45 6.81 -11.40
N SER A 39 12.82 5.63 -11.34
CA SER A 39 13.08 4.64 -10.28
C SER A 39 14.52 4.12 -10.31
N HIS A 40 15.20 4.20 -11.45
CA HIS A 40 16.63 3.93 -11.61
C HIS A 40 17.50 5.20 -11.52
N HIS A 41 17.23 6.02 -10.52
CA HIS A 41 17.77 7.38 -10.36
C HIS A 41 19.29 7.48 -10.23
N GLY A 42 20.02 6.39 -9.92
CA GLY A 42 21.48 6.42 -9.76
C GLY A 42 21.99 7.37 -8.69
N LYS A 43 21.13 7.89 -7.81
CA LYS A 43 21.36 8.96 -6.84
C LYS A 43 21.58 10.35 -7.49
N GLU A 44 21.18 10.55 -8.73
CA GLU A 44 21.19 11.84 -9.40
C GLU A 44 20.09 12.74 -8.81
N GLU A 45 20.45 13.92 -8.31
CA GLU A 45 19.50 14.84 -7.62
C GLU A 45 18.30 15.21 -8.48
N ASN A 46 18.52 15.49 -9.77
CA ASN A 46 17.43 15.85 -10.69
C ASN A 46 16.42 14.71 -10.81
N ARG A 47 16.88 13.46 -10.97
CA ARG A 47 16.01 12.30 -11.08
C ARG A 47 15.26 12.02 -9.78
N LEU A 48 15.92 12.22 -8.64
CA LEU A 48 15.29 12.11 -7.34
C LEU A 48 14.20 13.16 -7.16
N GLY A 49 14.44 14.40 -7.59
CA GLY A 49 13.45 15.48 -7.57
C GLY A 49 12.22 15.16 -8.42
N GLU A 50 12.42 14.69 -9.64
CA GLU A 50 11.30 14.26 -10.52
C GLU A 50 10.57 13.05 -9.95
N LEU A 51 11.27 12.05 -9.37
CA LEU A 51 10.66 10.90 -8.73
C LEU A 51 9.77 11.33 -7.56
N GLN A 52 10.21 12.29 -6.75
CA GLN A 52 9.40 12.84 -5.66
C GLN A 52 8.09 13.47 -6.16
N ILE A 53 8.10 14.13 -7.31
CA ILE A 53 6.87 14.68 -7.92
C ILE A 53 5.89 13.55 -8.25
N VAL A 54 6.37 12.47 -8.85
CA VAL A 54 5.53 11.30 -9.18
C VAL A 54 4.97 10.66 -7.91
N GLU A 55 5.81 10.41 -6.91
CA GLU A 55 5.40 9.77 -5.66
C GLU A 55 4.43 10.64 -4.86
N ALA A 56 4.67 11.95 -4.81
CA ALA A 56 3.73 12.91 -4.19
C ALA A 56 2.36 12.90 -4.88
N TYR A 57 2.34 12.81 -6.21
CA TYR A 57 1.10 12.66 -6.96
C TYR A 57 0.36 11.37 -6.60
N LEU A 58 1.06 10.23 -6.53
CA LEU A 58 0.47 8.94 -6.14
C LEU A 58 -0.09 8.97 -4.72
N MET A 59 0.64 9.57 -3.78
CA MET A 59 0.17 9.74 -2.40
C MET A 59 -1.07 10.64 -2.33
N LYS A 60 -1.11 11.71 -3.13
CA LYS A 60 -2.31 12.56 -3.23
C LYS A 60 -3.51 11.77 -3.77
N GLN A 61 -3.32 10.95 -4.80
CA GLN A 61 -4.41 10.10 -5.32
C GLN A 61 -4.89 9.09 -4.29
N PHE A 62 -3.99 8.48 -3.53
CA PHE A 62 -4.34 7.60 -2.41
C PHE A 62 -5.15 8.34 -1.34
N GLY A 63 -4.73 9.53 -0.94
CA GLY A 63 -5.48 10.37 0.00
C GLY A 63 -6.89 10.67 -0.49
N LEU A 64 -7.06 11.06 -1.75
CA LEU A 64 -8.37 11.29 -2.37
C LEU A 64 -9.25 10.03 -2.35
N PHE A 65 -8.67 8.85 -2.56
CA PHE A 65 -9.41 7.59 -2.45
C PHE A 65 -9.91 7.34 -1.03
N VAL A 66 -9.06 7.54 -0.03
CA VAL A 66 -9.42 7.43 1.38
C VAL A 66 -10.54 8.41 1.75
N ASP A 67 -10.46 9.66 1.30
CA ASP A 67 -11.51 10.65 1.54
C ASP A 67 -12.85 10.22 0.95
N ARG A 68 -12.87 9.66 -0.25
CA ARG A 68 -14.08 9.13 -0.89
C ARG A 68 -14.70 7.94 -0.15
N LEU A 69 -13.87 7.04 0.40
CA LEU A 69 -14.36 5.95 1.26
C LEU A 69 -15.04 6.50 2.52
N LYS A 70 -14.48 7.57 3.12
CA LYS A 70 -15.06 8.26 4.28
C LYS A 70 -16.40 8.94 3.92
N GLU A 71 -16.44 9.66 2.81
CA GLU A 71 -17.68 10.29 2.29
C GLU A 71 -18.77 9.26 2.02
N ALA A 72 -18.39 8.10 1.46
CA ALA A 72 -19.30 6.98 1.21
C ALA A 72 -19.68 6.20 2.48
N LYS A 73 -19.07 6.50 3.63
CA LYS A 73 -19.29 5.84 4.94
C LYS A 73 -18.99 4.33 4.93
N VAL A 74 -18.01 3.93 4.15
CA VAL A 74 -17.51 2.55 4.09
C VAL A 74 -16.05 2.41 4.52
N PHE A 75 -15.44 3.50 5.00
CA PHE A 75 -14.02 3.52 5.35
C PHE A 75 -13.68 2.58 6.51
N ASP A 76 -14.50 2.57 7.56
CA ASP A 76 -14.24 1.75 8.76
C ASP A 76 -14.47 0.25 8.48
N ASP A 77 -15.29 -0.06 7.48
CA ASP A 77 -15.56 -1.43 7.02
C ASP A 77 -14.63 -1.86 5.87
N THR A 78 -13.69 -1.02 5.46
CA THR A 78 -12.80 -1.28 4.33
C THR A 78 -11.34 -1.20 4.76
N LEU A 79 -10.65 -2.33 4.81
CA LEU A 79 -9.20 -2.35 5.00
C LEU A 79 -8.52 -2.01 3.67
N VAL A 80 -7.84 -0.88 3.65
CA VAL A 80 -7.04 -0.43 2.50
C VAL A 80 -5.57 -0.71 2.76
N VAL A 81 -4.94 -1.47 1.87
CA VAL A 81 -3.52 -1.76 1.89
C VAL A 81 -2.88 -1.22 0.62
N MET A 82 -1.97 -0.27 0.76
CA MET A 82 -1.18 0.26 -0.36
C MET A 82 0.30 -0.01 -0.10
N GLY A 83 1.00 -0.49 -1.10
CA GLY A 83 2.43 -0.74 -1.00
C GLY A 83 3.12 -0.75 -2.35
N SER A 84 4.44 -0.78 -2.32
CA SER A 84 5.28 -0.98 -3.50
C SER A 84 5.69 -2.44 -3.62
N GLY A 85 6.01 -2.88 -4.84
CA GLY A 85 6.62 -4.19 -5.09
C GLY A 85 8.09 -4.27 -4.67
N MET A 86 8.73 -3.12 -4.41
CA MET A 86 10.15 -3.00 -4.06
C MET A 86 10.33 -1.96 -2.97
N GLY A 87 11.24 -2.24 -2.02
CA GLY A 87 11.72 -1.25 -1.05
C GLY A 87 12.77 -0.32 -1.66
N ASN A 88 13.51 -0.81 -2.67
CA ASN A 88 14.45 -0.02 -3.44
C ASN A 88 14.44 -0.47 -4.90
N ALA A 89 13.81 0.31 -5.75
CA ALA A 89 13.67 0.02 -7.18
C ALA A 89 15.01 0.10 -7.93
N HIS A 90 15.94 1.00 -7.55
CA HIS A 90 17.24 1.13 -8.20
C HIS A 90 18.08 -0.15 -8.10
N THR A 91 18.00 -0.85 -6.97
CA THR A 91 18.72 -2.11 -6.75
C THR A 91 17.85 -3.35 -6.91
N HIS A 92 16.60 -3.19 -7.31
CA HIS A 92 15.58 -4.24 -7.39
C HIS A 92 15.43 -5.03 -6.07
N SER A 93 15.60 -4.34 -4.93
CA SER A 93 15.45 -4.95 -3.62
C SER A 93 13.98 -5.03 -3.21
N ASN A 94 13.52 -6.22 -2.86
CA ASN A 94 12.20 -6.47 -2.28
C ASN A 94 12.22 -6.53 -0.74
N ARG A 95 13.25 -5.95 -0.13
CA ARG A 95 13.35 -5.82 1.33
C ARG A 95 12.83 -4.46 1.75
N ASP A 96 12.38 -4.40 3.01
CA ASP A 96 11.96 -3.15 3.66
C ASP A 96 10.93 -2.39 2.80
N ILE A 97 9.91 -3.15 2.36
CA ILE A 97 8.83 -2.65 1.49
C ILE A 97 7.98 -1.67 2.29
N PRO A 98 7.78 -0.43 1.81
CA PRO A 98 6.86 0.49 2.44
C PRO A 98 5.41 0.02 2.22
N VAL A 99 4.63 0.01 3.30
CA VAL A 99 3.21 -0.34 3.27
C VAL A 99 2.43 0.69 4.07
N LEU A 100 1.32 1.15 3.51
CA LEU A 100 0.34 2.00 4.18
C LEU A 100 -0.92 1.17 4.44
N LEU A 101 -1.45 1.31 5.65
CA LEU A 101 -2.74 0.75 6.05
C LEU A 101 -3.69 1.90 6.36
N ALA A 102 -4.93 1.79 5.90
CA ALA A 102 -5.97 2.76 6.20
C ALA A 102 -7.33 2.09 6.35
N GLY A 103 -8.19 2.65 7.18
CA GLY A 103 -9.54 2.13 7.42
C GLY A 103 -9.58 0.84 8.23
N GLY A 104 -10.62 0.04 8.01
CA GLY A 104 -10.79 -1.27 8.61
C GLY A 104 -11.09 -1.28 10.10
N GLY A 105 -11.47 -0.13 10.70
CA GLY A 105 -11.68 -0.03 12.15
C GLY A 105 -10.42 -0.28 12.98
N LEU A 106 -9.22 -0.16 12.36
CA LEU A 106 -7.95 -0.41 13.06
C LEU A 106 -7.58 0.76 13.98
N ASP A 107 -6.96 0.44 15.10
CA ASP A 107 -6.27 1.42 15.95
C ASP A 107 -4.91 1.76 15.30
N HIS A 108 -4.89 2.87 14.56
CA HIS A 108 -3.72 3.28 13.77
C HIS A 108 -2.60 3.84 14.66
N GLN A 109 -1.49 3.11 14.71
CA GLN A 109 -0.33 3.45 15.54
C GLN A 109 0.66 4.41 14.87
N GLY A 110 0.32 4.96 13.71
CA GLY A 110 1.19 5.88 12.96
C GLY A 110 2.32 5.17 12.21
N HIS A 111 3.53 5.69 12.29
CA HIS A 111 4.69 5.14 11.57
C HIS A 111 5.37 4.04 12.38
N LEU A 112 5.38 2.83 11.82
CA LEU A 112 6.03 1.66 12.42
C LEU A 112 7.27 1.28 11.61
N VAL A 113 8.38 1.09 12.30
CA VAL A 113 9.64 0.61 11.70
C VAL A 113 9.86 -0.84 12.11
N CYS A 114 9.85 -1.73 11.12
CA CYS A 114 10.14 -3.14 11.34
C CYS A 114 11.65 -3.36 11.56
N PRO A 115 12.05 -4.37 12.38
CA PRO A 115 13.45 -4.63 12.64
C PRO A 115 14.25 -4.95 11.37
N GLU A 116 15.41 -4.32 11.20
CA GLU A 116 16.32 -4.58 10.07
C GLU A 116 17.14 -5.86 10.27
N GLU A 117 17.35 -6.27 11.52
CA GLU A 117 18.11 -7.48 11.86
C GLU A 117 17.44 -8.71 11.22
N LYS A 118 18.21 -9.45 10.42
CA LYS A 118 17.70 -10.58 9.61
C LYS A 118 16.92 -11.61 10.41
N SER A 119 17.32 -11.88 11.65
CA SER A 119 16.67 -12.84 12.56
C SER A 119 15.33 -12.35 13.12
N LYS A 120 15.10 -11.04 13.10
CA LYS A 120 13.90 -10.38 13.65
C LYS A 120 12.98 -9.79 12.58
N ARG A 121 13.30 -9.97 11.31
CA ARG A 121 12.47 -9.46 10.21
C ARG A 121 11.09 -10.09 10.22
N ILE A 122 10.09 -9.23 10.04
CA ILE A 122 8.69 -9.65 9.96
C ILE A 122 8.36 -9.93 8.49
N PRO A 123 7.97 -11.17 8.15
CA PRO A 123 7.54 -11.47 6.79
C PRO A 123 6.28 -10.66 6.41
N LEU A 124 6.24 -10.12 5.19
CA LEU A 124 5.04 -9.45 4.67
C LEU A 124 3.81 -10.36 4.70
N SER A 125 4.00 -11.68 4.63
CA SER A 125 2.94 -12.67 4.77
C SER A 125 2.26 -12.67 6.15
N ASN A 126 2.89 -12.11 7.20
CA ASN A 126 2.24 -11.90 8.49
C ASN A 126 1.15 -10.83 8.39
N LEU A 127 1.43 -9.74 7.65
CA LEU A 127 0.43 -8.71 7.37
C LEU A 127 -0.74 -9.28 6.57
N TRP A 128 -0.46 -10.07 5.54
CA TRP A 128 -1.52 -10.71 4.76
C TRP A 128 -2.33 -11.70 5.58
N LEU A 129 -1.70 -12.48 6.47
CA LEU A 129 -2.43 -13.35 7.39
C LEU A 129 -3.39 -12.55 8.26
N SER A 130 -2.92 -11.47 8.90
CA SER A 130 -3.76 -10.59 9.72
C SER A 130 -4.88 -9.94 8.90
N SER A 131 -4.61 -9.53 7.65
CA SER A 131 -5.63 -8.98 6.77
C SER A 131 -6.72 -10.00 6.42
N LEU A 132 -6.36 -11.25 6.18
CA LEU A 132 -7.31 -12.33 5.90
C LEU A 132 -8.14 -12.69 7.13
N GLN A 133 -7.54 -12.70 8.32
CA GLN A 133 -8.25 -12.89 9.59
C GLN A 133 -9.19 -11.71 9.88
N TRP A 134 -8.75 -10.47 9.64
CA TRP A 134 -9.60 -9.29 9.71
C TRP A 134 -10.81 -9.41 8.77
N PHE A 135 -10.61 -9.95 7.58
CA PHE A 135 -11.69 -10.22 6.61
C PHE A 135 -12.64 -11.34 7.04
N GLY A 136 -12.34 -12.04 8.12
CA GLY A 136 -13.18 -13.08 8.71
C GLY A 136 -12.80 -14.52 8.33
N LEU A 137 -11.62 -14.75 7.74
CA LEU A 137 -11.16 -16.09 7.45
C LEU A 137 -10.53 -16.74 8.71
N ASP A 138 -10.99 -17.93 9.06
CA ASP A 138 -10.41 -18.75 10.14
C ASP A 138 -9.21 -19.55 9.60
N ILE A 139 -8.06 -18.89 9.53
CA ILE A 139 -6.79 -19.46 9.06
C ILE A 139 -5.64 -19.13 10.00
N GLU A 140 -4.75 -20.08 10.20
CA GLU A 140 -3.57 -19.91 11.06
C GLU A 140 -2.29 -19.54 10.29
N ARG A 141 -2.28 -19.72 8.97
CA ARG A 141 -1.09 -19.50 8.15
C ARG A 141 -1.44 -18.96 6.76
N PHE A 142 -0.57 -18.10 6.24
CA PHE A 142 -0.60 -17.65 4.85
C PHE A 142 0.82 -17.56 4.30
N GLY A 143 1.10 -18.26 3.20
CA GLY A 143 2.42 -18.25 2.56
C GLY A 143 3.55 -18.64 3.51
N ARG A 144 4.47 -17.71 3.76
CA ARG A 144 5.60 -17.87 4.69
C ARG A 144 5.39 -17.18 6.03
N SER A 145 4.15 -16.95 6.44
CA SER A 145 3.87 -16.31 7.73
C SER A 145 4.48 -17.11 8.88
N THR A 146 5.00 -16.40 9.86
CA THR A 146 5.55 -16.92 11.13
C THR A 146 4.65 -16.59 12.32
N GLY A 147 3.56 -15.88 12.07
CA GLY A 147 2.57 -15.39 13.01
C GLY A 147 1.76 -14.27 12.38
N THR A 148 0.96 -13.59 13.17
CA THR A 148 0.19 -12.39 12.79
C THR A 148 1.08 -11.13 12.80
N PHE A 149 0.55 -10.04 12.28
CA PHE A 149 1.13 -8.71 12.39
C PHE A 149 0.40 -7.96 13.50
N SER A 150 0.97 -7.95 14.71
CA SER A 150 0.34 -7.42 15.92
C SER A 150 -0.15 -5.96 15.82
N PRO A 151 0.47 -5.04 15.04
CA PRO A 151 -0.06 -3.68 14.87
C PRO A 151 -1.42 -3.61 14.15
N MET A 152 -1.95 -4.72 13.65
CA MET A 152 -3.30 -4.80 13.07
C MET A 152 -4.35 -5.33 14.07
N GLU A 153 -4.10 -5.30 15.36
CA GLU A 153 -5.12 -5.66 16.33
C GLU A 153 -6.29 -4.66 16.24
N ILE A 154 -7.50 -5.21 16.20
CA ILE A 154 -8.75 -4.42 16.16
C ILE A 154 -8.96 -3.82 17.55
N ALA A 155 -9.30 -2.53 17.59
CA ALA A 155 -9.63 -1.81 18.82
C ALA A 155 -10.89 -2.36 19.49
#